data_6a300247ad039b45ad5fbfdcffec590d
#
_entry.id   6a300247ad039b45ad5fbfdcffec590d
#
_cell.length_a   1.000
_cell.length_b   1.000
_cell.length_c   1.000
_cell.angle_alpha   90.00
_cell.angle_beta   90.00
_cell.angle_gamma   90.00
#
_symmetry.space_group_name_H-M   'P 1'
#
loop_
_entity.id
_entity.type
_entity.pdbx_description
1 polymer ?
#
loop_
_entity_poly.entity_id
_entity_poly.type
_entity_poly.pdbx_seq_one_letter_code
_entity_poly.pdbx_strand_id
1 'polypeptide(L)'
;VITVGPDLRLHQCGLPKIMALELFKPFVYYRLEQKGLVSTVKSAKKMVERETPEVWDTLDEVVKEYPVMLNRAPTLHRLGIQAFEPTLIEGKAIQLHPLVCTAFNADFDGDQMAVHVPLSVEAQIEARVLMLSSNNILSPANGSPIIVPSQDIVLGLYYMTRSIPARKGEGKYFANPEEVRIAYDAGAVDLHAEIAVRMNGSRVNTTVGRILLWEIIPEEDIFDLRHIMVRDLQEARSIRRKIKEGGDFTELVAAHSQSPDKQNDGHIGLIRKDEFVNIFNIDEDTADKVYYLRVGEVSGVLSADGKHHLFQVLRRQAPIPFEVVNRVMDKKTLRDLVDYVYRNLGPKATVILSDRLKNTGYRYS
;
A
#
# COMPACT_ATOMS: atom_id res chain seq x y z
N VAL A 1 23.51 0.34 -17.66
CA VAL A 1 23.50 -0.92 -16.91
C VAL A 1 22.52 -0.80 -15.74
N ILE A 2 21.77 -1.87 -15.45
CA ILE A 2 20.87 -1.95 -14.30
C ILE A 2 21.45 -2.82 -13.19
N THR A 3 21.06 -2.53 -11.96
CA THR A 3 21.38 -3.31 -10.75
C THR A 3 20.17 -3.38 -9.82
N VAL A 4 20.20 -4.31 -8.89
CA VAL A 4 19.10 -4.45 -7.92
C VAL A 4 19.05 -3.26 -6.96
N GLY A 5 17.84 -2.76 -6.71
CA GLY A 5 17.55 -1.73 -5.71
C GLY A 5 16.62 -2.29 -4.61
N PRO A 6 17.16 -2.96 -3.58
CA PRO A 6 16.33 -3.61 -2.55
C PRO A 6 15.57 -2.61 -1.68
N ASP A 7 16.09 -1.40 -1.51
CA ASP A 7 15.49 -0.36 -0.66
C ASP A 7 14.43 0.49 -1.38
N LEU A 8 14.33 0.37 -2.71
CA LEU A 8 13.36 1.11 -3.50
C LEU A 8 11.93 0.66 -3.19
N ARG A 9 10.99 1.60 -3.26
CA ARG A 9 9.55 1.28 -3.35
C ARG A 9 9.18 0.89 -4.77
N LEU A 10 8.06 0.20 -4.95
CA LEU A 10 7.63 -0.32 -6.24
C LEU A 10 7.57 0.73 -7.35
N HIS A 11 7.15 1.95 -7.04
CA HIS A 11 7.05 3.08 -7.97
C HIS A 11 8.36 3.86 -8.16
N GLN A 12 9.44 3.50 -7.48
CA GLN A 12 10.71 4.22 -7.51
C GLN A 12 11.77 3.51 -8.34
N CYS A 13 12.68 4.30 -8.91
CA CYS A 13 13.93 3.82 -9.49
C CYS A 13 15.11 4.66 -8.98
N GLY A 14 16.27 4.04 -8.83
CA GLY A 14 17.50 4.74 -8.47
C GLY A 14 18.21 5.23 -9.75
N LEU A 15 18.32 6.55 -9.92
CA LEU A 15 18.98 7.16 -11.07
C LEU A 15 20.33 7.73 -10.65
N PRO A 16 21.46 7.32 -11.29
CA PRO A 16 22.77 7.90 -11.02
C PRO A 16 22.76 9.42 -11.15
N LYS A 17 23.30 10.15 -10.18
CA LYS A 17 23.34 11.62 -10.16
C LYS A 17 23.88 12.23 -11.44
N ILE A 18 24.99 11.69 -11.97
CA ILE A 18 25.61 12.19 -13.21
C ILE A 18 24.67 12.01 -14.40
N MET A 19 23.99 10.86 -14.49
CA MET A 19 23.00 10.60 -15.55
C MET A 19 21.79 11.52 -15.41
N ALA A 20 21.28 11.72 -14.19
CA ALA A 20 20.19 12.64 -13.92
C ALA A 20 20.55 14.08 -14.31
N LEU A 21 21.77 14.53 -13.98
CA LEU A 21 22.22 15.87 -14.34
C LEU A 21 22.22 16.08 -15.86
N GLU A 22 22.67 15.09 -16.64
CA GLU A 22 22.63 15.17 -18.11
C GLU A 22 21.21 15.23 -18.66
N LEU A 23 20.32 14.39 -18.15
CA LEU A 23 18.92 14.31 -18.60
C LEU A 23 18.11 15.57 -18.25
N PHE A 24 18.35 16.13 -17.08
CA PHE A 24 17.58 17.25 -16.56
C PHE A 24 18.26 18.61 -16.73
N LYS A 25 19.38 18.70 -17.48
CA LYS A 25 20.11 19.96 -17.74
C LYS A 25 19.21 21.17 -18.05
N PRO A 26 18.28 21.10 -19.02
CA PRO A 26 17.45 22.26 -19.36
C PRO A 26 16.58 22.73 -18.19
N PHE A 27 16.04 21.80 -17.43
CA PHE A 27 15.19 22.08 -16.26
C PHE A 27 16.00 22.69 -15.11
N VAL A 28 17.22 22.18 -14.90
CA VAL A 28 18.15 22.72 -13.89
C VAL A 28 18.53 24.16 -14.25
N TYR A 29 18.85 24.46 -15.53
CA TYR A 29 19.16 25.82 -15.96
C TYR A 29 18.02 26.79 -15.68
N TYR A 30 16.81 26.39 -16.02
CA TYR A 30 15.61 27.19 -15.78
C TYR A 30 15.37 27.43 -14.28
N ARG A 31 15.53 26.40 -13.47
CA ARG A 31 15.33 26.50 -12.01
C ARG A 31 16.39 27.35 -11.32
N LEU A 32 17.66 27.28 -11.77
CA LEU A 32 18.75 28.13 -11.27
C LEU A 32 18.51 29.61 -11.59
N GLU A 33 17.96 29.92 -12.79
CA GLU A 33 17.58 31.27 -13.17
C GLU A 33 16.39 31.78 -12.34
N GLN A 34 15.35 30.96 -12.12
CA GLN A 34 14.23 31.30 -11.25
C GLN A 34 14.66 31.62 -9.81
N LYS A 35 15.64 30.88 -9.29
CA LYS A 35 16.18 31.12 -7.93
C LYS A 35 17.10 32.37 -7.88
N GLY A 36 17.38 33.00 -8.99
CA GLY A 36 18.28 34.17 -9.06
C GLY A 36 19.75 33.83 -8.82
N LEU A 37 20.13 32.58 -8.83
CA LEU A 37 21.52 32.13 -8.67
C LEU A 37 22.37 32.42 -9.89
N VAL A 38 21.72 32.56 -11.04
CA VAL A 38 22.32 32.91 -12.32
C VAL A 38 21.43 33.88 -13.07
N SER A 39 22.05 34.77 -13.86
CA SER A 39 21.33 35.78 -14.67
C SER A 39 21.27 35.44 -16.16
N THR A 40 22.02 34.45 -16.61
CA THR A 40 22.09 34.03 -18.03
C THR A 40 22.29 32.53 -18.16
N VAL A 41 21.76 31.97 -19.23
CA VAL A 41 21.94 30.53 -19.56
C VAL A 41 23.44 30.15 -19.65
N LYS A 42 24.31 31.11 -20.10
CA LYS A 42 25.75 30.87 -20.19
C LYS A 42 26.39 30.73 -18.80
N SER A 43 25.94 31.50 -17.81
CA SER A 43 26.40 31.35 -16.42
C SER A 43 25.84 30.09 -15.77
N ALA A 44 24.59 29.73 -16.06
CA ALA A 44 24.00 28.46 -15.62
C ALA A 44 24.80 27.26 -16.13
N LYS A 45 25.14 27.25 -17.43
CA LYS A 45 25.95 26.18 -18.02
C LYS A 45 27.30 26.03 -17.32
N LYS A 46 28.02 27.14 -17.08
CA LYS A 46 29.30 27.10 -16.35
C LYS A 46 29.16 26.61 -14.92
N MET A 47 28.05 26.93 -14.25
CA MET A 47 27.78 26.50 -12.88
C MET A 47 27.51 24.99 -12.84
N VAL A 48 26.74 24.47 -13.79
CA VAL A 48 26.46 23.03 -13.92
C VAL A 48 27.73 22.24 -14.30
N GLU A 49 28.58 22.77 -15.20
CA GLU A 49 29.87 22.17 -15.54
C GLU A 49 30.86 22.08 -14.35
N ARG A 50 30.69 22.95 -13.35
CA ARG A 50 31.49 22.96 -12.12
C ARG A 50 30.88 22.05 -11.02
N GLU A 51 29.70 21.51 -11.25
CA GLU A 51 29.00 20.63 -10.31
C GLU A 51 28.93 21.19 -8.89
N THR A 52 28.56 22.47 -8.74
CA THR A 52 28.50 23.13 -7.43
C THR A 52 27.38 22.54 -6.55
N PRO A 53 27.46 22.65 -5.20
CA PRO A 53 26.43 22.14 -4.31
C PRO A 53 25.02 22.60 -4.65
N GLU A 54 24.86 23.87 -5.05
CA GLU A 54 23.57 24.48 -5.44
C GLU A 54 22.96 23.79 -6.67
N VAL A 55 23.78 23.23 -7.55
CA VAL A 55 23.34 22.46 -8.73
C VAL A 55 22.75 21.14 -8.27
N TRP A 56 23.39 20.45 -7.33
CA TRP A 56 22.90 19.19 -6.79
C TRP A 56 21.60 19.36 -6.03
N ASP A 57 21.49 20.40 -5.21
CA ASP A 57 20.24 20.73 -4.49
C ASP A 57 19.10 21.05 -5.46
N THR A 58 19.42 21.82 -6.51
CA THR A 58 18.43 22.16 -7.56
C THR A 58 18.04 20.94 -8.38
N LEU A 59 18.99 20.03 -8.68
CA LEU A 59 18.70 18.78 -9.37
C LEU A 59 17.76 17.87 -8.54
N ASP A 60 17.99 17.77 -7.23
CA ASP A 60 17.14 16.97 -6.34
C ASP A 60 15.69 17.47 -6.29
N GLU A 61 15.50 18.79 -6.31
CA GLU A 61 14.18 19.41 -6.43
C GLU A 61 13.51 19.10 -7.77
N VAL A 62 14.23 19.30 -8.87
CA VAL A 62 13.72 19.07 -10.23
C VAL A 62 13.34 17.60 -10.43
N VAL A 63 14.19 16.68 -10.02
CA VAL A 63 13.98 15.24 -10.21
C VAL A 63 12.71 14.76 -9.50
N LYS A 64 12.35 15.32 -8.36
CA LYS A 64 11.11 14.98 -7.62
C LYS A 64 9.83 15.39 -8.35
N GLU A 65 9.92 16.41 -9.22
CA GLU A 65 8.76 16.90 -9.96
C GLU A 65 8.43 16.08 -11.21
N TYR A 66 9.41 15.38 -11.78
CA TYR A 66 9.29 14.72 -13.08
C TYR A 66 9.41 13.19 -12.98
N PRO A 67 8.42 12.43 -13.50
CA PRO A 67 8.58 10.99 -13.66
C PRO A 67 9.58 10.71 -14.78
N VAL A 68 10.25 9.57 -14.71
CA VAL A 68 11.08 9.04 -15.81
C VAL A 68 10.49 7.73 -16.30
N MET A 69 10.69 7.43 -17.58
CA MET A 69 10.33 6.15 -18.16
C MET A 69 11.57 5.30 -18.37
N LEU A 70 11.54 4.06 -17.91
CA LEU A 70 12.56 3.05 -18.19
C LEU A 70 12.06 2.10 -19.26
N ASN A 71 12.94 1.80 -20.23
CA ASN A 71 12.68 0.86 -21.30
C ASN A 71 13.80 -0.18 -21.39
N ARG A 72 13.45 -1.46 -21.41
CA ARG A 72 14.36 -2.55 -21.75
C ARG A 72 14.06 -3.07 -23.16
N ALA A 73 15.05 -3.05 -24.04
CA ALA A 73 14.96 -3.68 -25.35
C ALA A 73 15.28 -5.19 -25.24
N PRO A 74 14.57 -6.06 -26.01
CA PRO A 74 13.45 -5.75 -26.89
C PRO A 74 12.15 -5.49 -26.13
N THR A 75 11.36 -4.49 -26.57
CA THR A 75 10.05 -4.18 -25.96
C THR A 75 8.99 -5.13 -26.53
N LEU A 76 8.75 -6.25 -25.85
CA LEU A 76 7.85 -7.31 -26.32
C LEU A 76 6.39 -7.02 -26.05
N HIS A 77 6.08 -6.24 -25.02
CA HIS A 77 4.72 -5.83 -24.62
C HIS A 77 4.75 -4.48 -23.91
N ARG A 78 3.59 -3.93 -23.62
CA ARG A 78 3.46 -2.57 -23.04
C ARG A 78 4.21 -2.37 -21.71
N LEU A 79 4.40 -3.41 -20.90
CA LEU A 79 5.11 -3.33 -19.61
C LEU A 79 6.64 -3.33 -19.76
N GLY A 80 7.16 -3.47 -20.99
CA GLY A 80 8.57 -3.23 -21.32
C GLY A 80 8.96 -1.75 -21.26
N ILE A 81 7.98 -0.84 -21.11
CA ILE A 81 8.17 0.57 -20.81
C ILE A 81 7.29 0.91 -19.62
N GLN A 82 7.87 1.36 -18.52
CA GLN A 82 7.14 1.78 -17.33
C GLN A 82 7.70 3.08 -16.78
N ALA A 83 6.84 3.87 -16.15
CA ALA A 83 7.23 5.10 -15.49
C ALA A 83 7.57 4.86 -14.01
N PHE A 84 8.52 5.64 -13.52
CA PHE A 84 9.01 5.61 -12.14
C PHE A 84 9.23 7.01 -11.61
N GLU A 85 9.17 7.18 -10.30
CA GLU A 85 9.66 8.34 -9.60
C GLU A 85 11.16 8.15 -9.33
N PRO A 86 12.04 8.98 -9.92
CA PRO A 86 13.46 8.79 -9.75
C PRO A 86 13.94 9.27 -8.36
N THR A 87 14.84 8.50 -7.77
CA THR A 87 15.63 8.87 -6.59
C THR A 87 17.09 8.94 -6.98
N LEU A 88 17.77 10.01 -6.57
CA LEU A 88 19.19 10.17 -6.88
C LEU A 88 20.04 9.21 -6.06
N ILE A 89 20.92 8.50 -6.76
CA ILE A 89 21.85 7.56 -6.14
C ILE A 89 23.29 7.85 -6.56
N GLU A 90 24.23 7.42 -5.73
CA GLU A 90 25.64 7.37 -6.11
C GLU A 90 25.92 6.14 -7.00
N GLY A 91 26.97 6.20 -7.79
CA GLY A 91 27.36 5.10 -8.68
C GLY A 91 27.06 5.36 -10.15
N LYS A 92 27.11 4.30 -10.97
CA LYS A 92 26.98 4.38 -12.43
C LYS A 92 25.86 3.50 -13.01
N ALA A 93 25.22 2.67 -12.19
CA ALA A 93 24.17 1.77 -12.62
C ALA A 93 22.81 2.26 -12.11
N ILE A 94 21.78 2.11 -12.94
CA ILE A 94 20.39 2.39 -12.56
C ILE A 94 19.93 1.30 -11.59
N GLN A 95 19.37 1.68 -10.47
CA GLN A 95 18.74 0.74 -9.55
C GLN A 95 17.30 0.49 -9.93
N LEU A 96 16.94 -0.78 -10.06
CA LEU A 96 15.61 -1.23 -10.41
C LEU A 96 15.00 -2.05 -9.27
N HIS A 97 13.72 -1.82 -9.02
CA HIS A 97 12.98 -2.61 -8.02
C HIS A 97 12.88 -4.09 -8.48
N PRO A 98 13.24 -5.07 -7.65
CA PRO A 98 13.33 -6.47 -8.08
C PRO A 98 12.00 -7.06 -8.58
N LEU A 99 10.86 -6.62 -8.07
CA LEU A 99 9.55 -7.15 -8.48
C LEU A 99 9.12 -6.72 -9.89
N VAL A 100 9.69 -5.67 -10.47
CA VAL A 100 9.37 -5.25 -11.86
C VAL A 100 10.23 -5.98 -12.90
N CYS A 101 11.25 -6.69 -12.49
CA CYS A 101 12.14 -7.44 -13.41
C CYS A 101 11.38 -8.43 -14.30
N THR A 102 10.36 -9.10 -13.73
CA THR A 102 9.52 -10.01 -14.52
C THR A 102 8.79 -9.30 -15.64
N ALA A 103 8.27 -8.09 -15.41
CA ALA A 103 7.56 -7.30 -16.40
C ALA A 103 8.49 -6.82 -17.53
N PHE A 104 9.72 -6.46 -17.22
CA PHE A 104 10.75 -6.08 -18.19
C PHE A 104 11.46 -7.28 -18.84
N ASN A 105 11.25 -8.49 -18.32
CA ASN A 105 12.09 -9.66 -18.61
C ASN A 105 13.59 -9.33 -18.43
N ALA A 106 13.91 -8.65 -17.33
CA ALA A 106 15.24 -8.14 -17.01
C ALA A 106 15.91 -8.98 -15.93
N ASP A 107 17.23 -9.11 -16.05
CA ASP A 107 18.10 -9.65 -15.00
C ASP A 107 19.30 -8.71 -14.78
N PHE A 108 20.10 -9.01 -13.77
CA PHE A 108 21.21 -8.14 -13.35
C PHE A 108 22.59 -8.67 -13.76
N ASP A 109 22.65 -9.42 -14.87
CA ASP A 109 23.86 -10.02 -15.42
C ASP A 109 24.63 -9.08 -16.38
N GLY A 110 24.16 -7.86 -16.55
CA GLY A 110 24.73 -6.86 -17.47
C GLY A 110 23.69 -6.18 -18.34
N ASP A 111 22.42 -6.48 -18.14
CA ASP A 111 21.31 -5.83 -18.83
C ASP A 111 21.39 -4.30 -18.75
N GLN A 112 20.91 -3.66 -19.80
CA GLN A 112 20.85 -2.20 -19.93
C GLN A 112 19.43 -1.74 -20.15
N MET A 113 19.11 -0.56 -19.64
CA MET A 113 17.85 0.12 -19.89
C MET A 113 18.09 1.54 -20.39
N ALA A 114 17.19 2.01 -21.27
CA ALA A 114 17.12 3.40 -21.67
C ALA A 114 16.24 4.18 -20.70
N VAL A 115 16.61 5.43 -20.43
CA VAL A 115 15.86 6.37 -19.61
C VAL A 115 15.30 7.47 -20.49
N HIS A 116 14.00 7.76 -20.35
CA HIS A 116 13.33 8.82 -21.09
C HIS A 116 12.63 9.75 -20.11
N VAL A 117 12.68 11.05 -20.41
CA VAL A 117 12.00 12.09 -19.62
C VAL A 117 10.84 12.64 -20.44
N PRO A 118 9.57 12.53 -19.97
CA PRO A 118 8.45 13.17 -20.64
C PRO A 118 8.54 14.69 -20.49
N LEU A 119 8.47 15.41 -21.61
CA LEU A 119 8.70 16.86 -21.63
C LEU A 119 7.42 17.67 -21.49
N SER A 120 6.32 17.25 -22.13
CA SER A 120 5.06 17.98 -22.04
C SER A 120 4.25 17.56 -20.81
N VAL A 121 3.37 18.46 -20.35
CA VAL A 121 2.50 18.21 -19.18
C VAL A 121 1.59 17.02 -19.45
N GLU A 122 1.08 16.90 -20.67
CA GLU A 122 0.21 15.79 -21.10
C GLU A 122 0.97 14.45 -21.00
N ALA A 123 2.21 14.41 -21.52
CA ALA A 123 3.05 13.21 -21.44
C ALA A 123 3.39 12.84 -20.00
N GLN A 124 3.60 13.81 -19.12
CA GLN A 124 3.85 13.58 -17.69
C GLN A 124 2.61 13.01 -16.98
N ILE A 125 1.42 13.53 -17.31
CA ILE A 125 0.16 13.00 -16.77
C ILE A 125 -0.06 11.57 -17.26
N GLU A 126 0.13 11.29 -18.54
CA GLU A 126 0.02 9.93 -19.08
C GLU A 126 1.01 8.97 -18.41
N ALA A 127 2.27 9.41 -18.23
CA ALA A 127 3.28 8.63 -17.52
C ALA A 127 2.85 8.29 -16.08
N ARG A 128 2.31 9.26 -15.34
CA ARG A 128 1.87 9.05 -13.95
C ARG A 128 0.59 8.21 -13.85
N VAL A 129 -0.39 8.43 -14.73
CA VAL A 129 -1.71 7.79 -14.61
C VAL A 129 -1.71 6.39 -15.22
N LEU A 130 -1.09 6.21 -16.40
CA LEU A 130 -1.16 4.97 -17.17
C LEU A 130 0.08 4.09 -17.06
N MET A 131 1.28 4.69 -16.95
CA MET A 131 2.54 3.96 -17.10
C MET A 131 3.28 3.73 -15.78
N LEU A 132 2.86 4.35 -14.68
CA LEU A 132 3.54 4.16 -13.39
C LEU A 132 3.51 2.68 -13.00
N SER A 133 4.65 2.16 -12.55
CA SER A 133 4.82 0.73 -12.21
C SER A 133 3.80 0.24 -11.17
N SER A 134 3.44 1.08 -10.20
CA SER A 134 2.40 0.77 -9.21
C SER A 134 0.99 0.60 -9.80
N ASN A 135 0.72 1.13 -11.00
CA ASN A 135 -0.56 1.00 -11.69
C ASN A 135 -0.60 -0.22 -12.64
N ASN A 136 0.54 -0.87 -12.86
CA ASN A 136 0.70 -1.98 -13.79
C ASN A 136 0.98 -3.31 -13.06
N ILE A 137 0.08 -3.68 -12.17
CA ILE A 137 0.20 -4.88 -11.32
C ILE A 137 -0.15 -6.15 -12.08
N LEU A 138 -1.13 -6.08 -13.01
CA LEU A 138 -1.64 -7.23 -13.75
C LEU A 138 -1.00 -7.37 -15.11
N SER A 139 -0.78 -8.62 -15.52
CA SER A 139 -0.36 -8.96 -16.87
C SER A 139 -1.48 -8.68 -17.89
N PRO A 140 -1.21 -7.96 -18.99
CA PRO A 140 -2.21 -7.73 -20.03
C PRO A 140 -2.60 -9.00 -20.79
N ALA A 141 -1.80 -10.08 -20.72
CA ALA A 141 -2.06 -11.31 -21.44
C ALA A 141 -3.16 -12.16 -20.81
N ASN A 142 -3.21 -12.24 -19.50
CA ASN A 142 -4.09 -13.17 -18.78
C ASN A 142 -4.73 -12.58 -17.51
N GLY A 143 -4.46 -11.31 -17.18
CA GLY A 143 -5.00 -10.66 -16.00
C GLY A 143 -4.48 -11.20 -14.66
N SER A 144 -3.45 -12.04 -14.66
CA SER A 144 -2.80 -12.49 -13.41
C SER A 144 -1.77 -11.48 -12.93
N PRO A 145 -1.46 -11.40 -11.64
CA PRO A 145 -0.40 -10.55 -11.13
C PRO A 145 0.95 -10.86 -11.79
N ILE A 146 1.62 -9.81 -12.29
CA ILE A 146 2.99 -9.90 -12.82
C ILE A 146 4.02 -9.49 -11.76
N ILE A 147 3.61 -8.65 -10.80
CA ILE A 147 4.42 -8.22 -9.67
C ILE A 147 4.30 -9.29 -8.58
N VAL A 148 5.13 -10.32 -8.69
CA VAL A 148 5.13 -11.47 -7.78
C VAL A 148 6.54 -11.67 -7.25
N PRO A 149 6.71 -11.96 -5.95
CA PRO A 149 8.00 -12.32 -5.38
C PRO A 149 8.71 -13.41 -6.16
N SER A 150 10.03 -13.30 -6.31
CA SER A 150 10.88 -14.25 -7.03
C SER A 150 12.21 -14.44 -6.29
N GLN A 151 12.97 -15.48 -6.68
CA GLN A 151 14.32 -15.77 -6.19
C GLN A 151 14.43 -15.70 -4.64
N ASP A 152 15.33 -14.87 -4.12
CA ASP A 152 15.67 -14.77 -2.70
C ASP A 152 14.46 -14.37 -1.85
N ILE A 153 13.57 -13.54 -2.40
CA ILE A 153 12.34 -13.14 -1.69
C ILE A 153 11.45 -14.35 -1.42
N VAL A 154 11.29 -15.24 -2.42
CA VAL A 154 10.52 -16.49 -2.26
C VAL A 154 11.21 -17.40 -1.26
N LEU A 155 12.54 -17.51 -1.33
CA LEU A 155 13.32 -18.36 -0.43
C LEU A 155 13.14 -17.92 1.02
N GLY A 156 13.27 -16.62 1.31
CA GLY A 156 13.09 -16.07 2.65
C GLY A 156 11.67 -16.25 3.19
N LEU A 157 10.63 -15.99 2.38
CA LEU A 157 9.24 -16.19 2.79
C LEU A 157 8.89 -17.69 2.96
N TYR A 158 9.45 -18.56 2.12
CA TYR A 158 9.33 -20.00 2.27
C TYR A 158 9.97 -20.45 3.58
N TYR A 159 11.20 -20.03 3.86
CA TYR A 159 11.92 -20.35 5.10
C TYR A 159 11.10 -19.88 6.32
N MET A 160 10.64 -18.63 6.33
CA MET A 160 9.86 -18.06 7.41
C MET A 160 8.59 -18.85 7.75
N THR A 161 7.92 -19.41 6.75
CA THR A 161 6.60 -20.06 6.91
C THR A 161 6.65 -21.57 7.10
N ARG A 162 7.86 -22.18 7.09
CA ARG A 162 8.04 -23.62 7.37
C ARG A 162 7.75 -23.93 8.84
N SER A 163 7.22 -25.12 9.06
CA SER A 163 7.19 -25.77 10.38
C SER A 163 8.42 -26.69 10.52
N ILE A 164 9.08 -26.60 11.67
CA ILE A 164 10.20 -27.50 12.02
C ILE A 164 9.92 -28.06 13.42
N PRO A 165 9.83 -29.37 13.58
CA PRO A 165 9.52 -30.00 14.86
C PRO A 165 10.66 -29.80 15.90
N ALA A 166 10.32 -29.94 17.16
CA ALA A 166 11.23 -29.82 18.31
C ALA A 166 11.90 -28.45 18.45
N ARG A 167 11.19 -27.38 18.06
CA ARG A 167 11.68 -26.02 18.25
C ARG A 167 11.21 -25.42 19.58
N LYS A 168 11.98 -24.45 20.08
CA LYS A 168 11.67 -23.75 21.32
C LYS A 168 10.28 -23.13 21.28
N GLY A 169 9.42 -23.49 22.23
CA GLY A 169 8.07 -22.99 22.36
C GLY A 169 7.00 -23.77 21.58
N GLU A 170 7.36 -24.92 21.00
CA GLU A 170 6.39 -25.82 20.35
C GLU A 170 5.26 -26.23 21.31
N GLY A 171 4.04 -26.24 20.80
CA GLY A 171 2.82 -26.59 21.55
C GLY A 171 2.28 -25.49 22.47
N LYS A 172 2.96 -24.34 22.61
CA LYS A 172 2.44 -23.22 23.42
C LYS A 172 1.15 -22.67 22.85
N TYR A 173 0.30 -22.18 23.75
CA TYR A 173 -0.94 -21.49 23.41
C TYR A 173 -0.84 -20.01 23.73
N PHE A 174 -1.34 -19.16 22.79
CA PHE A 174 -1.36 -17.72 22.90
C PHE A 174 -2.77 -17.17 22.75
N ALA A 175 -3.09 -16.12 23.53
CA ALA A 175 -4.41 -15.52 23.55
C ALA A 175 -4.72 -14.67 22.30
N ASN A 176 -3.69 -14.12 21.65
CA ASN A 176 -3.80 -13.31 20.44
C ASN A 176 -2.47 -13.29 19.64
N PRO A 177 -2.46 -12.81 18.39
CA PRO A 177 -1.26 -12.66 17.57
C PRO A 177 -0.18 -11.76 18.18
N GLU A 178 -0.57 -10.69 18.85
CA GLU A 178 0.37 -9.74 19.48
C GLU A 178 1.21 -10.41 20.57
N GLU A 179 0.62 -11.30 21.36
CA GLU A 179 1.33 -12.08 22.37
C GLU A 179 2.38 -13.01 21.73
N VAL A 180 2.11 -13.56 20.54
CA VAL A 180 3.07 -14.36 19.78
C VAL A 180 4.28 -13.51 19.40
N ARG A 181 4.04 -12.29 18.92
CA ARG A 181 5.11 -11.35 18.53
C ARG A 181 5.98 -10.98 19.71
N ILE A 182 5.36 -10.61 20.83
CA ILE A 182 6.09 -10.30 22.07
C ILE A 182 6.93 -11.49 22.53
N ALA A 183 6.38 -12.71 22.49
CA ALA A 183 7.10 -13.92 22.87
C ALA A 183 8.27 -14.24 21.92
N TYR A 184 8.10 -13.95 20.62
CA TYR A 184 9.16 -14.10 19.62
C TYR A 184 10.28 -13.06 19.83
N ASP A 185 9.96 -11.80 20.04
CA ASP A 185 10.90 -10.73 20.29
C ASP A 185 11.69 -10.96 21.59
N ALA A 186 11.03 -11.54 22.61
CA ALA A 186 11.66 -11.97 23.86
C ALA A 186 12.47 -13.27 23.73
N GLY A 187 12.53 -13.89 22.54
CA GLY A 187 13.21 -15.17 22.34
C GLY A 187 12.59 -16.35 23.09
N ALA A 188 11.32 -16.25 23.50
CA ALA A 188 10.62 -17.32 24.22
C ALA A 188 10.06 -18.41 23.31
N VAL A 189 9.95 -18.13 22.00
CA VAL A 189 9.51 -19.04 20.95
C VAL A 189 10.39 -18.89 19.71
N ASP A 190 10.56 -19.98 18.96
CA ASP A 190 11.28 -20.00 17.66
C ASP A 190 10.34 -19.66 16.50
N LEU A 191 10.90 -19.09 15.42
CA LEU A 191 10.18 -18.74 14.21
C LEU A 191 9.37 -19.91 13.60
N HIS A 192 9.94 -21.10 13.65
CA HIS A 192 9.40 -22.32 13.03
C HIS A 192 8.58 -23.19 14.00
N ALA A 193 8.44 -22.75 15.27
CA ALA A 193 7.69 -23.50 16.27
C ALA A 193 6.21 -23.58 15.93
N GLU A 194 5.64 -24.79 16.00
CA GLU A 194 4.19 -24.97 15.93
C GLU A 194 3.54 -24.51 17.24
N ILE A 195 2.61 -23.60 17.13
CA ILE A 195 1.90 -22.97 18.24
C ILE A 195 0.38 -23.01 17.99
N ALA A 196 -0.38 -22.78 19.04
CA ALA A 196 -1.81 -22.54 18.94
C ALA A 196 -2.13 -21.11 19.34
N VAL A 197 -2.92 -20.41 18.54
CA VAL A 197 -3.31 -19.01 18.78
C VAL A 197 -4.82 -18.89 18.72
N ARG A 198 -5.40 -18.07 19.59
CA ARG A 198 -6.81 -17.71 19.51
C ARG A 198 -6.99 -16.59 18.50
N MET A 199 -7.76 -16.87 17.43
CA MET A 199 -8.11 -15.93 16.37
C MET A 199 -9.62 -15.93 16.16
N ASN A 200 -10.26 -14.78 16.16
CA ASN A 200 -11.71 -14.65 15.94
C ASN A 200 -12.56 -15.60 16.81
N GLY A 201 -12.13 -15.81 18.07
CA GLY A 201 -12.85 -16.68 19.01
C GLY A 201 -12.54 -18.17 18.91
N SER A 202 -11.83 -18.63 17.87
CA SER A 202 -11.45 -20.02 17.65
C SER A 202 -9.94 -20.25 17.89
N ARG A 203 -9.59 -21.52 18.21
CA ARG A 203 -8.18 -21.94 18.33
C ARG A 203 -7.68 -22.36 16.95
N VAL A 204 -6.59 -21.76 16.50
CA VAL A 204 -5.93 -22.06 15.22
C VAL A 204 -4.51 -22.57 15.48
N ASN A 205 -4.15 -23.69 14.88
CA ASN A 205 -2.79 -24.21 14.91
C ASN A 205 -2.00 -23.58 13.74
N THR A 206 -0.80 -23.10 14.04
CA THR A 206 0.02 -22.34 13.08
C THR A 206 1.48 -22.33 13.52
N THR A 207 2.33 -21.59 12.81
CA THR A 207 3.70 -21.28 13.23
C THR A 207 3.86 -19.80 13.52
N VAL A 208 4.89 -19.45 14.33
CA VAL A 208 5.23 -18.05 14.63
C VAL A 208 5.46 -17.27 13.34
N GLY A 209 6.21 -17.82 12.39
CA GLY A 209 6.50 -17.15 11.13
C GLY A 209 5.26 -16.83 10.28
N ARG A 210 4.22 -17.67 10.31
CA ARG A 210 2.95 -17.40 9.60
C ARG A 210 2.15 -16.27 10.25
N ILE A 211 2.19 -16.14 11.57
CA ILE A 211 1.61 -15.00 12.28
C ILE A 211 2.32 -13.72 11.89
N LEU A 212 3.65 -13.70 11.93
CA LEU A 212 4.44 -12.52 11.52
C LEU A 212 4.22 -12.15 10.05
N LEU A 213 4.02 -13.14 9.17
CA LEU A 213 3.66 -12.88 7.78
C LEU A 213 2.26 -12.28 7.66
N TRP A 214 1.31 -12.72 8.46
CA TRP A 214 -0.04 -12.17 8.45
C TRP A 214 -0.06 -10.69 8.88
N GLU A 215 0.76 -10.29 9.84
CA GLU A 215 0.89 -8.91 10.31
C GLU A 215 1.39 -7.92 9.23
N ILE A 216 2.13 -8.40 8.23
CA ILE A 216 2.61 -7.51 7.14
C ILE A 216 1.56 -7.25 6.06
N ILE A 217 0.45 -7.99 6.07
CA ILE A 217 -0.65 -7.76 5.13
C ILE A 217 -1.31 -6.44 5.51
N PRO A 218 -1.53 -5.53 4.54
CA PRO A 218 -2.22 -4.28 4.81
C PRO A 218 -3.62 -4.56 5.33
N GLU A 219 -3.93 -4.06 6.52
CA GLU A 219 -5.30 -3.94 6.98
C GLU A 219 -5.90 -2.75 6.23
N GLU A 220 -6.84 -2.98 5.35
CA GLU A 220 -7.74 -1.91 4.94
C GLU A 220 -8.88 -1.86 5.93
N ASP A 221 -9.09 -0.69 6.47
CA ASP A 221 -10.13 -0.36 7.43
C ASP A 221 -11.50 -0.36 6.71
N ILE A 222 -12.01 -1.58 6.44
CA ILE A 222 -13.33 -1.81 5.85
C ILE A 222 -14.30 -2.16 6.96
N PHE A 223 -15.42 -1.45 6.99
CA PHE A 223 -16.49 -1.71 7.94
C PHE A 223 -17.85 -1.69 7.25
N ASP A 224 -18.76 -2.50 7.75
CA ASP A 224 -20.12 -2.60 7.28
C ASP A 224 -21.02 -1.77 8.21
N LEU A 225 -21.75 -0.82 7.65
CA LEU A 225 -22.46 0.20 8.40
C LEU A 225 -23.94 0.24 8.09
N ARG A 226 -24.73 0.58 9.13
CA ARG A 226 -26.07 1.17 9.00
C ARG A 226 -26.06 2.63 9.37
N HIS A 227 -26.98 3.38 8.81
CA HIS A 227 -27.01 4.83 8.89
C HIS A 227 -28.43 5.38 9.11
N ILE A 228 -28.53 6.37 10.00
CA ILE A 228 -29.70 7.23 10.16
C ILE A 228 -29.27 8.67 9.92
N MET A 229 -29.96 9.38 9.07
CA MET A 229 -29.75 10.81 8.83
C MET A 229 -31.04 11.59 9.11
N VAL A 230 -30.93 12.65 9.89
CA VAL A 230 -32.01 13.61 10.17
C VAL A 230 -31.48 15.05 10.08
N ARG A 231 -32.38 16.01 9.92
CA ARG A 231 -32.02 17.44 9.85
C ARG A 231 -32.05 18.14 11.19
N ASP A 232 -32.79 17.61 12.15
CA ASP A 232 -32.89 18.20 13.49
C ASP A 232 -31.97 17.50 14.49
N LEU A 233 -31.14 18.28 15.16
CA LEU A 233 -30.19 17.80 16.17
C LEU A 233 -30.92 17.19 17.40
N GLN A 234 -32.04 17.75 17.79
CA GLN A 234 -32.82 17.23 18.94
C GLN A 234 -33.44 15.88 18.61
N GLU A 235 -33.93 15.71 17.39
CA GLU A 235 -34.38 14.44 16.86
C GLU A 235 -33.26 13.39 16.86
N ALA A 236 -32.09 13.74 16.35
CA ALA A 236 -30.91 12.84 16.35
C ALA A 236 -30.53 12.38 17.76
N ARG A 237 -30.54 13.30 18.74
CA ARG A 237 -30.27 12.98 20.16
C ARG A 237 -31.33 12.07 20.75
N SER A 238 -32.61 12.31 20.43
CA SER A 238 -33.72 11.47 20.86
C SER A 238 -33.63 10.05 20.33
N ILE A 239 -33.33 9.91 19.02
CA ILE A 239 -33.12 8.61 18.39
C ILE A 239 -31.94 7.87 19.04
N ARG A 240 -30.81 8.54 19.25
CA ARG A 240 -29.68 7.93 19.95
C ARG A 240 -30.00 7.44 21.35
N ARG A 241 -30.83 8.19 22.10
CA ARG A 241 -31.28 7.79 23.42
C ARG A 241 -32.18 6.54 23.35
N LYS A 242 -33.14 6.50 22.42
CA LYS A 242 -33.99 5.31 22.18
C LYS A 242 -33.15 4.07 21.86
N ILE A 243 -32.12 4.19 21.04
CA ILE A 243 -31.23 3.08 20.72
C ILE A 243 -30.49 2.59 21.98
N LYS A 244 -29.97 3.50 22.80
CA LYS A 244 -29.33 3.14 24.09
C LYS A 244 -30.24 2.47 25.07
N GLU A 245 -31.54 2.76 25.03
CA GLU A 245 -32.59 2.15 25.83
C GLU A 245 -33.07 0.80 25.27
N GLY A 246 -32.44 0.31 24.16
CA GLY A 246 -32.74 -0.99 23.57
C GLY A 246 -33.68 -0.95 22.37
N GLY A 247 -33.95 0.23 21.81
CA GLY A 247 -34.76 0.37 20.60
C GLY A 247 -34.04 -0.24 19.37
N ASP A 248 -34.82 -0.88 18.49
CA ASP A 248 -34.29 -1.48 17.26
C ASP A 248 -33.86 -0.38 16.27
N PHE A 249 -32.64 -0.51 15.78
CA PHE A 249 -32.06 0.48 14.87
C PHE A 249 -32.81 0.53 13.53
N THR A 250 -33.25 -0.61 13.00
CA THR A 250 -33.97 -0.72 11.72
C THR A 250 -35.33 -0.07 11.76
N GLU A 251 -36.08 -0.27 12.88
CA GLU A 251 -37.37 0.39 13.08
C GLU A 251 -37.20 1.92 13.14
N LEU A 252 -36.13 2.39 13.79
CA LEU A 252 -35.84 3.83 13.89
C LEU A 252 -35.38 4.41 12.55
N VAL A 253 -34.66 3.64 11.69
CA VAL A 253 -34.38 4.01 10.30
C VAL A 253 -35.70 4.21 9.55
N ALA A 254 -36.61 3.24 9.60
CA ALA A 254 -37.89 3.29 8.89
C ALA A 254 -38.75 4.47 9.34
N ALA A 255 -38.73 4.79 10.65
CA ALA A 255 -39.52 5.87 11.22
C ALA A 255 -38.95 7.27 10.94
N HIS A 256 -37.63 7.44 11.09
CA HIS A 256 -37.01 8.77 11.20
C HIS A 256 -36.02 9.12 10.08
N SER A 257 -35.34 8.13 9.46
CA SER A 257 -34.28 8.44 8.51
C SER A 257 -34.77 9.18 7.26
N GLN A 258 -34.03 10.21 6.87
CA GLN A 258 -34.23 10.99 5.65
C GLN A 258 -33.14 10.69 4.59
N SER A 259 -32.29 9.68 4.83
CA SER A 259 -31.25 9.24 3.91
C SER A 259 -31.85 8.39 2.77
N PRO A 260 -31.23 8.39 1.59
CA PRO A 260 -31.54 7.44 0.52
C PRO A 260 -31.45 5.97 0.95
N ASP A 261 -30.56 5.65 1.90
CA ASP A 261 -30.33 4.29 2.43
C ASP A 261 -31.53 3.77 3.23
N LYS A 262 -32.51 4.62 3.55
CA LYS A 262 -33.76 4.26 4.26
C LYS A 262 -34.45 3.06 3.61
N GLN A 263 -34.45 2.98 2.26
CA GLN A 263 -35.07 1.89 1.52
C GLN A 263 -34.38 0.54 1.71
N ASN A 264 -33.14 0.56 2.21
CA ASN A 264 -32.31 -0.61 2.47
C ASN A 264 -32.03 -0.75 3.98
N ASP A 265 -33.00 -0.44 4.84
CA ASP A 265 -32.88 -0.50 6.30
C ASP A 265 -31.70 0.31 6.86
N GLY A 266 -31.32 1.39 6.16
CA GLY A 266 -30.17 2.22 6.48
C GLY A 266 -28.83 1.58 6.15
N HIS A 267 -28.80 0.41 5.49
CA HIS A 267 -27.58 -0.32 5.18
C HIS A 267 -26.79 0.35 4.04
N ILE A 268 -25.60 0.82 4.34
CA ILE A 268 -24.67 1.44 3.37
C ILE A 268 -23.86 0.37 2.66
N GLY A 269 -23.56 -0.73 3.34
CA GLY A 269 -22.69 -1.80 2.87
C GLY A 269 -21.25 -1.66 3.37
N LEU A 270 -20.35 -2.41 2.75
CA LEU A 270 -18.93 -2.37 3.03
C LEU A 270 -18.32 -1.09 2.49
N ILE A 271 -17.73 -0.29 3.35
CA ILE A 271 -17.12 0.99 3.02
C ILE A 271 -15.72 1.07 3.64
N ARG A 272 -14.79 1.67 2.92
CA ARG A 272 -13.44 1.96 3.42
C ARG A 272 -13.46 3.24 4.25
N LYS A 273 -12.54 3.36 5.18
CA LYS A 273 -12.42 4.55 6.02
C LYS A 273 -12.21 5.84 5.23
N ASP A 274 -11.36 5.82 4.20
CA ASP A 274 -11.10 6.96 3.32
C ASP A 274 -12.33 7.31 2.45
N GLU A 275 -13.08 6.32 1.97
CA GLU A 275 -14.35 6.51 1.28
C GLU A 275 -15.41 7.11 2.22
N PHE A 276 -15.46 6.63 3.48
CA PHE A 276 -16.38 7.13 4.49
C PHE A 276 -16.16 8.62 4.79
N VAL A 277 -14.88 9.05 4.94
CA VAL A 277 -14.49 10.46 5.08
C VAL A 277 -15.02 11.29 3.91
N ASN A 278 -14.83 10.83 2.68
CA ASN A 278 -15.23 11.56 1.48
C ASN A 278 -16.75 11.60 1.27
N ILE A 279 -17.46 10.48 1.49
CA ILE A 279 -18.92 10.39 1.25
C ILE A 279 -19.71 11.24 2.24
N PHE A 280 -19.29 11.27 3.50
CA PHE A 280 -20.00 11.97 4.57
C PHE A 280 -19.41 13.34 4.89
N ASN A 281 -18.35 13.76 4.19
CA ASN A 281 -17.65 15.03 4.35
C ASN A 281 -17.31 15.31 5.84
N ILE A 282 -16.70 14.33 6.50
CA ILE A 282 -16.29 14.38 7.90
C ILE A 282 -14.76 14.33 7.99
N ASP A 283 -14.20 14.84 9.09
CA ASP A 283 -12.76 14.77 9.35
C ASP A 283 -12.32 13.35 9.75
N GLU A 284 -11.02 13.07 9.61
CA GLU A 284 -10.44 11.77 9.93
C GLU A 284 -10.61 11.37 11.40
N ASP A 285 -10.52 12.32 12.34
CA ASP A 285 -10.69 12.08 13.78
C ASP A 285 -12.13 11.64 14.10
N THR A 286 -13.09 12.18 13.37
CA THR A 286 -14.52 11.82 13.49
C THR A 286 -14.78 10.46 12.85
N ALA A 287 -14.16 10.16 11.71
CA ALA A 287 -14.21 8.85 11.08
C ALA A 287 -13.59 7.77 11.99
N ASP A 288 -12.48 8.07 12.68
CA ASP A 288 -11.87 7.18 13.67
C ASP A 288 -12.82 6.84 14.81
N LYS A 289 -13.59 7.78 15.32
CA LYS A 289 -14.59 7.53 16.38
C LYS A 289 -15.67 6.54 15.94
N VAL A 290 -16.03 6.51 14.64
CA VAL A 290 -16.95 5.51 14.10
C VAL A 290 -16.24 4.18 13.87
N TYR A 291 -15.05 4.23 13.29
CA TYR A 291 -14.26 3.06 12.98
C TYR A 291 -13.94 2.20 14.21
N TYR A 292 -13.58 2.83 15.33
CA TYR A 292 -13.24 2.11 16.58
C TYR A 292 -14.46 1.67 17.43
N LEU A 293 -15.71 1.92 17.00
CA LEU A 293 -16.90 1.39 17.67
C LEU A 293 -16.90 -0.14 17.66
N ARG A 294 -17.46 -0.76 18.69
CA ARG A 294 -17.68 -2.20 18.73
C ARG A 294 -18.77 -2.60 17.73
N VAL A 295 -18.72 -3.84 17.25
CA VAL A 295 -19.80 -4.39 16.42
C VAL A 295 -21.11 -4.33 17.20
N GLY A 296 -22.16 -3.77 16.58
CA GLY A 296 -23.45 -3.48 17.20
C GLY A 296 -23.55 -2.12 17.90
N GLU A 297 -22.43 -1.45 18.16
CA GLU A 297 -22.42 -0.15 18.81
C GLU A 297 -22.81 0.98 17.84
N VAL A 298 -23.45 2.02 18.40
CA VAL A 298 -23.90 3.19 17.63
C VAL A 298 -23.06 4.42 17.99
N SER A 299 -22.71 5.18 16.97
CA SER A 299 -21.90 6.40 17.09
C SER A 299 -22.53 7.49 17.97
N GLY A 300 -21.73 8.48 18.31
CA GLY A 300 -22.24 9.80 18.67
C GLY A 300 -23.07 10.40 17.52
N VAL A 301 -23.80 11.47 17.82
CA VAL A 301 -24.40 12.29 16.74
C VAL A 301 -23.26 13.01 16.03
N LEU A 302 -23.10 12.77 14.75
CA LEU A 302 -22.11 13.43 13.89
C LEU A 302 -22.84 14.45 13.03
N SER A 303 -22.31 15.67 12.96
CA SER A 303 -22.92 16.76 12.19
C SER A 303 -22.03 17.11 11.02
N ALA A 304 -22.56 16.99 9.81
CA ALA A 304 -21.91 17.39 8.57
C ALA A 304 -22.93 17.98 7.60
N ASP A 305 -22.58 19.03 6.89
CA ASP A 305 -23.40 19.69 5.86
C ASP A 305 -24.83 20.04 6.32
N GLY A 306 -24.98 20.47 7.59
CA GLY A 306 -26.28 20.83 8.16
C GLY A 306 -27.21 19.62 8.40
N LYS A 307 -26.68 18.41 8.38
CA LYS A 307 -27.36 17.15 8.67
C LYS A 307 -26.71 16.48 9.86
N HIS A 308 -27.48 15.60 10.51
CA HIS A 308 -27.04 14.85 11.69
C HIS A 308 -27.12 13.37 11.41
N HIS A 309 -26.02 12.67 11.65
CA HIS A 309 -25.80 11.29 11.27
C HIS A 309 -25.57 10.43 12.50
N LEU A 310 -26.13 9.22 12.48
CA LEU A 310 -25.88 8.14 13.44
C LEU A 310 -25.49 6.90 12.65
N PHE A 311 -24.38 6.28 13.01
CA PHE A 311 -23.86 5.07 12.37
C PHE A 311 -23.82 3.91 13.34
N GLN A 312 -24.24 2.73 12.89
CA GLN A 312 -24.06 1.47 13.60
C GLN A 312 -23.10 0.58 12.83
N VAL A 313 -22.08 0.07 13.51
CA VAL A 313 -21.15 -0.90 12.93
C VAL A 313 -21.77 -2.29 12.98
N LEU A 314 -22.03 -2.90 11.83
CA LEU A 314 -22.60 -4.24 11.72
C LEU A 314 -21.52 -5.32 11.80
N ARG A 315 -20.42 -5.11 11.11
CA ARG A 315 -19.22 -5.94 11.18
C ARG A 315 -17.99 -5.17 10.73
N ARG A 316 -16.84 -5.63 11.18
CA ARG A 316 -15.55 -5.29 10.60
C ARG A 316 -15.08 -6.50 9.81
N GLN A 317 -14.66 -6.30 8.61
CA GLN A 317 -14.07 -7.35 7.81
C GLN A 317 -12.57 -7.27 7.99
N ALA A 318 -11.97 -8.29 8.61
CA ALA A 318 -10.54 -8.51 8.46
C ALA A 318 -10.30 -8.75 6.96
N PRO A 319 -9.45 -7.96 6.31
CA PRO A 319 -9.38 -7.93 4.84
C PRO A 319 -8.98 -9.28 4.24
N ILE A 320 -8.23 -10.10 4.96
CA ILE A 320 -7.77 -11.41 4.48
C ILE A 320 -7.94 -12.45 5.57
N PRO A 321 -8.67 -13.55 5.31
CA PRO A 321 -8.77 -14.68 6.24
C PRO A 321 -7.38 -15.25 6.51
N PHE A 322 -7.08 -15.54 7.78
CA PHE A 322 -5.76 -16.07 8.17
C PHE A 322 -5.44 -17.41 7.47
N GLU A 323 -6.44 -18.17 7.10
CA GLU A 323 -6.33 -19.45 6.38
C GLU A 323 -5.58 -19.30 5.05
N VAL A 324 -5.68 -18.14 4.40
CA VAL A 324 -4.96 -17.81 3.15
C VAL A 324 -3.44 -17.81 3.40
N VAL A 325 -3.02 -17.39 4.59
CA VAL A 325 -1.61 -17.22 4.98
C VAL A 325 -1.11 -18.43 5.80
N ASN A 326 -2.00 -19.19 6.45
CA ASN A 326 -1.63 -20.31 7.31
C ASN A 326 -1.16 -21.55 6.54
N ARG A 327 -0.19 -21.35 5.66
CA ARG A 327 0.44 -22.41 4.84
C ARG A 327 1.87 -22.01 4.48
N VAL A 328 2.62 -22.95 3.95
CA VAL A 328 3.97 -22.68 3.46
C VAL A 328 3.88 -21.79 2.21
N MET A 329 4.66 -20.71 2.16
CA MET A 329 4.67 -19.74 1.08
C MET A 329 5.67 -20.11 0.00
N ASP A 330 5.23 -20.89 -0.96
CA ASP A 330 5.95 -21.11 -2.21
C ASP A 330 5.59 -20.02 -3.26
N LYS A 331 6.23 -20.07 -4.43
CA LYS A 331 6.01 -19.11 -5.51
C LYS A 331 4.54 -19.06 -5.98
N LYS A 332 3.86 -20.20 -6.01
CA LYS A 332 2.44 -20.28 -6.42
C LYS A 332 1.54 -19.64 -5.38
N THR A 333 1.74 -20.02 -4.12
CA THR A 333 0.97 -19.50 -2.98
C THR A 333 1.12 -17.99 -2.82
N LEU A 334 2.34 -17.46 -3.02
CA LEU A 334 2.58 -16.01 -3.00
C LEU A 334 1.88 -15.29 -4.16
N ARG A 335 1.83 -15.89 -5.34
CA ARG A 335 1.06 -15.33 -6.46
C ARG A 335 -0.44 -15.31 -6.14
N ASP A 336 -0.96 -16.39 -5.60
CA ASP A 336 -2.37 -16.50 -5.19
C ASP A 336 -2.70 -15.46 -4.10
N LEU A 337 -1.79 -15.22 -3.15
CA LEU A 337 -1.93 -14.20 -2.12
C LEU A 337 -1.99 -12.79 -2.73
N VAL A 338 -1.08 -12.47 -3.65
CA VAL A 338 -1.06 -11.16 -4.33
C VAL A 338 -2.33 -10.96 -5.16
N ASP A 339 -2.80 -11.98 -5.89
CA ASP A 339 -4.05 -11.94 -6.65
C ASP A 339 -5.26 -11.74 -5.73
N TYR A 340 -5.29 -12.45 -4.61
CA TYR A 340 -6.35 -12.33 -3.61
C TYR A 340 -6.42 -10.91 -3.05
N VAL A 341 -5.27 -10.33 -2.67
CA VAL A 341 -5.19 -8.95 -2.16
C VAL A 341 -5.62 -7.95 -3.23
N TYR A 342 -5.16 -8.13 -4.47
CA TYR A 342 -5.55 -7.23 -5.56
C TYR A 342 -7.06 -7.20 -5.80
N ARG A 343 -7.71 -8.37 -5.81
CA ARG A 343 -9.17 -8.49 -6.07
C ARG A 343 -10.03 -7.99 -4.92
N ASN A 344 -9.57 -8.15 -3.68
CA ASN A 344 -10.37 -7.83 -2.50
C ASN A 344 -10.05 -6.45 -1.90
N LEU A 345 -8.78 -6.00 -1.96
CA LEU A 345 -8.29 -4.78 -1.34
C LEU A 345 -7.85 -3.72 -2.37
N GLY A 346 -7.74 -4.11 -3.63
CA GLY A 346 -7.39 -3.20 -4.73
C GLY A 346 -5.88 -2.95 -4.92
N PRO A 347 -5.53 -2.07 -5.89
CA PRO A 347 -4.15 -1.89 -6.32
C PRO A 347 -3.24 -1.28 -5.24
N LYS A 348 -3.72 -0.30 -4.46
CA LYS A 348 -2.93 0.38 -3.44
C LYS A 348 -2.43 -0.60 -2.36
N ALA A 349 -3.34 -1.40 -1.80
CA ALA A 349 -2.99 -2.42 -0.81
C ALA A 349 -2.01 -3.47 -1.38
N THR A 350 -2.17 -3.83 -2.64
CA THR A 350 -1.27 -4.78 -3.33
C THR A 350 0.14 -4.23 -3.46
N VAL A 351 0.31 -2.95 -3.78
CA VAL A 351 1.62 -2.30 -3.83
C VAL A 351 2.29 -2.32 -2.46
N ILE A 352 1.56 -1.94 -1.41
CA ILE A 352 2.06 -1.94 -0.04
C ILE A 352 2.46 -3.36 0.39
N LEU A 353 1.60 -4.36 0.10
CA LEU A 353 1.90 -5.75 0.38
C LEU A 353 3.17 -6.21 -0.35
N SER A 354 3.30 -5.89 -1.64
CA SER A 354 4.45 -6.28 -2.46
C SER A 354 5.76 -5.74 -1.90
N ASP A 355 5.79 -4.47 -1.49
CA ASP A 355 6.95 -3.86 -0.84
C ASP A 355 7.27 -4.51 0.52
N ARG A 356 6.25 -4.81 1.32
CA ARG A 356 6.43 -5.50 2.62
C ARG A 356 6.91 -6.93 2.44
N LEU A 357 6.36 -7.70 1.47
CA LEU A 357 6.81 -9.05 1.14
C LEU A 357 8.26 -9.06 0.68
N LYS A 358 8.67 -8.10 -0.16
CA LYS A 358 10.05 -7.93 -0.59
C LYS A 358 10.99 -7.73 0.61
N ASN A 359 10.67 -6.76 1.46
CA ASN A 359 11.51 -6.43 2.61
C ASN A 359 11.62 -7.60 3.60
N THR A 360 10.50 -8.29 3.84
CA THR A 360 10.46 -9.47 4.72
C THR A 360 11.22 -10.63 4.10
N GLY A 361 11.03 -10.90 2.79
CA GLY A 361 11.74 -11.95 2.09
C GLY A 361 13.26 -11.78 2.17
N TYR A 362 13.78 -10.60 1.89
CA TYR A 362 15.21 -10.31 2.03
C TYR A 362 15.73 -10.38 3.47
N ARG A 363 14.90 -10.09 4.46
CA ARG A 363 15.30 -10.22 5.87
C ARG A 363 15.53 -11.67 6.29
N TYR A 364 14.82 -12.62 5.69
CA TYR A 364 14.86 -14.03 6.05
C TYR A 364 15.56 -14.93 5.00
N SER A 365 16.03 -14.38 3.87
CA SER A 365 16.86 -15.07 2.86
C SER A 365 18.39 -15.08 3.21
#